data_94a9afa2918ea5843764f42afaec7c4b
#
_entry.id   94a9afa2918ea5843764f42afaec7c4b
#
_cell.length_a   1.000
_cell.length_b   1.000
_cell.length_c   1.000
_cell.angle_alpha   90.00
_cell.angle_beta   90.00
_cell.angle_gamma   90.00
#
_symmetry.space_group_name_H-M   'P 1'
#
loop_
_entity.id
_entity.type
_entity.pdbx_description
1 polymer ?
#
loop_
_entity_poly.entity_id
_entity_poly.type
_entity_poly.pdbx_seq_one_letter_code
_entity_poly.pdbx_strand_id
1 'polypeptide(L)'
;MRIVLLGPPGSGKGTQSQRLIASHGIPQISTGDLLRAAVAAQSKLGIAAKSVMDAGKLVDDQIVLGMIRERLGAPDVAKGFILDGFPRNLSQAADLEGLLQQLGQPLDVVVLMQVDNDELVRRIGGRRTCRNCGRVFNVFTSPPAPGETCPKTGSAHDLFQRPDDNEATVADRLKVYDEKTSPLAQFYEDRGLLRRIYAEGALDVVTARLEKVLSAAAKKSAAKLAVTRAPEKAPARKKVARKAAKKPAKKVAKKAAKKPAKKAAYRKSARAVAKRVARKTNKAPARRRQAAGRARRHR
;
A
#
# COMPACT_ATOMS: atom_id res chain seq x y z
N MET A 1 -8.28 9.08 6.20
CA MET A 1 -7.15 8.95 7.15
C MET A 1 -6.12 7.98 6.57
N ARG A 2 -4.82 8.29 6.66
CA ARG A 2 -3.70 7.49 6.11
C ARG A 2 -2.85 6.98 7.26
N ILE A 3 -2.90 5.67 7.46
CA ILE A 3 -2.41 4.99 8.66
C ILE A 3 -1.31 4.02 8.28
N VAL A 4 -0.23 3.96 9.07
CA VAL A 4 0.72 2.85 9.06
C VAL A 4 0.57 2.07 10.36
N LEU A 5 0.43 0.75 10.25
CA LEU A 5 0.47 -0.15 11.40
C LEU A 5 1.85 -0.82 11.46
N LEU A 6 2.62 -0.49 12.50
CA LEU A 6 3.89 -1.13 12.83
C LEU A 6 3.70 -2.14 13.96
N GLY A 7 4.61 -3.07 14.05
CA GLY A 7 4.66 -4.08 15.11
C GLY A 7 5.21 -5.41 14.60
N PRO A 8 5.68 -6.27 15.51
CA PRO A 8 6.26 -7.56 15.15
C PRO A 8 5.26 -8.49 14.45
N PRO A 9 5.73 -9.53 13.75
CA PRO A 9 4.87 -10.62 13.30
C PRO A 9 4.04 -11.13 14.48
N GLY A 10 2.75 -11.41 14.25
CA GLY A 10 1.85 -11.87 15.33
C GLY A 10 1.21 -10.78 16.20
N SER A 11 1.58 -9.49 16.05
CA SER A 11 1.01 -8.40 16.89
C SER A 11 -0.47 -8.06 16.57
N GLY A 12 -1.09 -8.70 15.60
CA GLY A 12 -2.51 -8.49 15.29
C GLY A 12 -2.83 -7.38 14.29
N LYS A 13 -1.84 -6.83 13.59
CA LYS A 13 -2.02 -5.76 12.58
C LYS A 13 -3.13 -6.07 11.58
N GLY A 14 -3.05 -7.22 10.93
CA GLY A 14 -4.06 -7.62 9.92
C GLY A 14 -5.47 -7.76 10.49
N THR A 15 -5.61 -8.29 11.72
CA THR A 15 -6.89 -8.41 12.40
C THR A 15 -7.49 -7.04 12.73
N GLN A 16 -6.67 -6.12 13.23
CA GLN A 16 -7.11 -4.76 13.51
C GLN A 16 -7.39 -3.98 12.23
N SER A 17 -6.61 -4.19 11.17
CA SER A 17 -6.90 -3.58 9.85
C SER A 17 -8.28 -3.97 9.34
N GLN A 18 -8.70 -5.22 9.46
CA GLN A 18 -10.04 -5.65 9.03
C GLN A 18 -11.15 -4.94 9.80
N ARG A 19 -10.96 -4.69 11.09
CA ARG A 19 -11.91 -3.92 11.90
C ARG A 19 -11.95 -2.44 11.49
N LEU A 20 -10.78 -1.86 11.22
CA LEU A 20 -10.68 -0.48 10.75
C LEU A 20 -11.30 -0.29 9.35
N ILE A 21 -11.19 -1.28 8.46
CA ILE A 21 -11.90 -1.28 7.18
C ILE A 21 -13.41 -1.17 7.41
N ALA A 22 -13.93 -1.98 8.33
CA ALA A 22 -15.36 -1.99 8.63
C ALA A 22 -15.85 -0.67 9.26
N SER A 23 -15.05 -0.04 10.13
CA SER A 23 -15.44 1.19 10.84
C SER A 23 -15.16 2.46 10.03
N HIS A 24 -14.08 2.52 9.25
CA HIS A 24 -13.65 3.74 8.56
C HIS A 24 -13.88 3.72 7.04
N GLY A 25 -14.17 2.55 6.43
CA GLY A 25 -14.37 2.42 4.99
C GLY A 25 -13.13 2.74 4.15
N ILE A 26 -11.93 2.58 4.71
CA ILE A 26 -10.64 2.78 4.02
C ILE A 26 -9.96 1.44 3.76
N PRO A 27 -9.32 1.23 2.60
CA PRO A 27 -8.71 -0.05 2.26
C PRO A 27 -7.43 -0.33 3.04
N GLN A 28 -7.17 -1.62 3.32
CA GLN A 28 -5.88 -2.12 3.76
C GLN A 28 -4.98 -2.40 2.56
N ILE A 29 -3.73 -2.01 2.68
CA ILE A 29 -2.64 -2.33 1.75
C ILE A 29 -1.63 -3.16 2.53
N SER A 30 -1.73 -4.49 2.42
CA SER A 30 -0.84 -5.45 3.07
C SER A 30 0.19 -5.96 2.07
N THR A 31 1.47 -5.61 2.27
CA THR A 31 2.55 -6.11 1.39
C THR A 31 2.66 -7.63 1.42
N GLY A 32 2.42 -8.24 2.57
CA GLY A 32 2.41 -9.69 2.68
C GLY A 32 1.30 -10.34 1.86
N ASP A 33 0.11 -9.74 1.80
CA ASP A 33 -1.01 -10.28 1.02
C ASP A 33 -0.82 -10.04 -0.48
N LEU A 34 -0.29 -8.88 -0.87
CA LEU A 34 0.08 -8.58 -2.27
C LEU A 34 1.11 -9.59 -2.79
N LEU A 35 2.16 -9.85 -2.02
CA LEU A 35 3.20 -10.84 -2.39
C LEU A 35 2.62 -12.26 -2.43
N ARG A 36 1.79 -12.66 -1.46
CA ARG A 36 1.12 -13.98 -1.48
C ARG A 36 0.18 -14.14 -2.68
N ALA A 37 -0.54 -13.10 -3.05
CA ALA A 37 -1.36 -13.10 -4.25
C ALA A 37 -0.50 -13.26 -5.52
N ALA A 38 0.64 -12.58 -5.61
CA ALA A 38 1.59 -12.73 -6.71
C ALA A 38 2.18 -14.16 -6.79
N VAL A 39 2.48 -14.78 -5.64
CA VAL A 39 2.91 -16.18 -5.55
C VAL A 39 1.82 -17.13 -6.03
N ALA A 40 0.58 -16.94 -5.57
CA ALA A 40 -0.56 -17.77 -5.97
C ALA A 40 -0.87 -17.65 -7.46
N ALA A 41 -0.70 -16.46 -8.04
CA ALA A 41 -0.85 -16.20 -9.47
C ALA A 41 0.34 -16.69 -10.32
N GLN A 42 1.38 -17.30 -9.71
CA GLN A 42 2.60 -17.77 -10.41
C GLN A 42 3.26 -16.65 -11.27
N SER A 43 3.11 -15.39 -10.86
CA SER A 43 3.73 -14.28 -11.58
C SER A 43 5.26 -14.34 -11.46
N LYS A 44 5.99 -13.71 -12.38
CA LYS A 44 7.47 -13.65 -12.31
C LYS A 44 7.95 -13.11 -10.96
N LEU A 45 7.27 -12.10 -10.45
CA LEU A 45 7.52 -11.52 -9.14
C LEU A 45 7.22 -12.52 -8.02
N GLY A 46 6.09 -13.21 -8.07
CA GLY A 46 5.69 -14.20 -7.07
C GLY A 46 6.68 -15.37 -6.99
N ILE A 47 7.14 -15.88 -8.13
CA ILE A 47 8.15 -16.95 -8.19
C ILE A 47 9.45 -16.49 -7.52
N ALA A 48 9.94 -15.28 -7.82
CA ALA A 48 11.16 -14.73 -7.23
C ALA A 48 11.00 -14.44 -5.72
N ALA A 49 9.84 -13.96 -5.28
CA ALA A 49 9.59 -13.62 -3.89
C ALA A 49 9.37 -14.85 -2.98
N LYS A 50 8.90 -15.97 -3.54
CA LYS A 50 8.45 -17.13 -2.75
C LYS A 50 9.52 -17.66 -1.80
N SER A 51 10.72 -17.94 -2.28
CA SER A 51 11.82 -18.50 -1.46
C SER A 51 12.25 -17.55 -0.35
N VAL A 52 12.27 -16.25 -0.63
CA VAL A 52 12.62 -15.20 0.34
C VAL A 52 11.56 -15.12 1.45
N MET A 53 10.28 -15.19 1.07
CA MET A 53 9.15 -15.14 2.00
C MET A 53 9.10 -16.41 2.88
N ASP A 54 9.29 -17.58 2.28
CA ASP A 54 9.28 -18.87 3.01
C ASP A 54 10.42 -18.93 4.03
N ALA A 55 11.55 -18.26 3.76
CA ALA A 55 12.68 -18.09 4.69
C ALA A 55 12.47 -16.95 5.72
N GLY A 56 11.32 -16.28 5.74
CA GLY A 56 11.04 -15.17 6.66
C GLY A 56 11.81 -13.89 6.40
N LYS A 57 12.54 -13.79 5.29
CA LYS A 57 13.36 -12.63 4.90
C LYS A 57 12.52 -11.55 4.21
N LEU A 58 13.12 -10.34 4.08
CA LEU A 58 12.48 -9.24 3.34
C LEU A 58 12.74 -9.38 1.84
N VAL A 59 11.69 -9.17 1.04
CA VAL A 59 11.77 -9.05 -0.41
C VAL A 59 12.42 -7.71 -0.75
N ASP A 60 13.06 -7.61 -1.92
CA ASP A 60 13.73 -6.41 -2.41
C ASP A 60 12.87 -5.15 -2.29
N ASP A 61 13.48 -4.07 -1.80
CA ASP A 61 12.79 -2.83 -1.45
C ASP A 61 12.15 -2.15 -2.67
N GLN A 62 12.81 -2.19 -3.84
CA GLN A 62 12.30 -1.57 -5.07
C GLN A 62 11.08 -2.31 -5.60
N ILE A 63 11.06 -3.62 -5.47
CA ILE A 63 9.91 -4.46 -5.84
C ILE A 63 8.70 -4.09 -4.97
N VAL A 64 8.91 -4.07 -3.65
CA VAL A 64 7.82 -3.76 -2.71
C VAL A 64 7.33 -2.33 -2.89
N LEU A 65 8.22 -1.36 -3.07
CA LEU A 65 7.87 0.03 -3.33
C LEU A 65 7.07 0.19 -4.63
N GLY A 66 7.46 -0.54 -5.69
CA GLY A 66 6.72 -0.56 -6.94
C GLY A 66 5.27 -1.04 -6.78
N MET A 67 5.06 -2.12 -6.03
CA MET A 67 3.73 -2.65 -5.71
C MET A 67 2.90 -1.65 -4.87
N ILE A 68 3.52 -1.00 -3.90
CA ILE A 68 2.86 0.04 -3.08
C ILE A 68 2.47 1.24 -3.94
N ARG A 69 3.34 1.71 -4.83
CA ARG A 69 3.07 2.81 -5.74
C ARG A 69 1.87 2.52 -6.65
N GLU A 70 1.83 1.35 -7.26
CA GLU A 70 0.72 0.91 -8.09
C GLU A 70 -0.59 0.87 -7.29
N ARG A 71 -0.56 0.29 -6.09
CA ARG A 71 -1.74 0.16 -5.23
C ARG A 71 -2.25 1.52 -4.73
N LEU A 72 -1.36 2.46 -4.40
CA LEU A 72 -1.71 3.82 -3.99
C LEU A 72 -2.27 4.67 -5.16
N GLY A 73 -2.09 4.26 -6.40
CA GLY A 73 -2.73 4.86 -7.57
C GLY A 73 -4.19 4.46 -7.79
N ALA A 74 -4.70 3.48 -7.05
CA ALA A 74 -6.08 3.01 -7.21
C ALA A 74 -7.09 4.02 -6.64
N PRO A 75 -8.30 4.14 -7.23
CA PRO A 75 -9.27 5.17 -6.83
C PRO A 75 -9.85 4.97 -5.42
N ASP A 76 -9.87 3.76 -4.90
CA ASP A 76 -10.41 3.42 -3.57
C ASP A 76 -9.57 3.97 -2.41
N VAL A 77 -8.28 4.29 -2.64
CA VAL A 77 -7.39 4.88 -1.62
C VAL A 77 -7.55 6.40 -1.45
N ALA A 78 -8.35 7.05 -2.29
CA ALA A 78 -8.50 8.51 -2.27
C ALA A 78 -8.99 9.05 -0.92
N LYS A 79 -9.84 8.29 -0.21
CA LYS A 79 -10.34 8.63 1.14
C LYS A 79 -9.36 8.33 2.26
N GLY A 80 -8.29 7.60 1.97
CA GLY A 80 -7.29 7.14 2.93
C GLY A 80 -6.99 5.66 2.77
N PHE A 81 -6.06 5.16 3.58
CA PHE A 81 -5.61 3.77 3.52
C PHE A 81 -4.94 3.34 4.82
N ILE A 82 -4.79 2.04 4.99
CA ILE A 82 -4.04 1.40 6.08
C ILE A 82 -2.89 0.62 5.44
N LEU A 83 -1.64 1.02 5.72
CA LEU A 83 -0.45 0.24 5.35
C LEU A 83 -0.18 -0.80 6.44
N ASP A 84 -0.13 -2.08 6.05
CA ASP A 84 0.18 -3.21 6.92
C ASP A 84 1.41 -3.95 6.40
N GLY A 85 2.45 -4.04 7.24
CA GLY A 85 3.71 -4.69 6.88
C GLY A 85 4.59 -3.89 5.90
N PHE A 86 4.38 -2.59 5.79
CA PHE A 86 5.23 -1.63 5.09
C PHE A 86 5.13 -0.26 5.76
N PRO A 87 6.27 0.45 5.92
CA PRO A 87 7.64 0.04 5.64
C PRO A 87 8.18 -0.98 6.65
N ARG A 88 9.28 -1.69 6.30
CA ARG A 88 9.96 -2.65 7.17
C ARG A 88 11.41 -2.31 7.47
N ASN A 89 11.95 -1.28 6.87
CA ASN A 89 13.27 -0.73 7.15
C ASN A 89 13.29 0.78 6.88
N LEU A 90 14.40 1.45 7.28
CA LEU A 90 14.55 2.90 7.16
C LEU A 90 14.57 3.39 5.70
N SER A 91 15.15 2.62 4.78
CA SER A 91 15.15 2.95 3.35
C SER A 91 13.72 3.01 2.82
N GLN A 92 12.93 1.96 3.05
CA GLN A 92 11.52 1.93 2.66
C GLN A 92 10.70 3.06 3.28
N ALA A 93 11.02 3.48 4.51
CA ALA A 93 10.32 4.59 5.17
C ALA A 93 10.61 5.93 4.49
N ALA A 94 11.86 6.18 4.12
CA ALA A 94 12.24 7.38 3.39
C ALA A 94 11.62 7.41 1.97
N ASP A 95 11.65 6.28 1.26
CA ASP A 95 11.05 6.14 -0.06
C ASP A 95 9.53 6.33 -0.03
N LEU A 96 8.86 5.77 1.00
CA LEU A 96 7.42 5.97 1.23
C LEU A 96 7.10 7.44 1.48
N GLU A 97 7.89 8.13 2.32
CA GLU A 97 7.68 9.54 2.62
C GLU A 97 7.76 10.38 1.32
N GLY A 98 8.80 10.15 0.50
CA GLY A 98 8.94 10.80 -0.80
C GLY A 98 7.80 10.50 -1.76
N LEU A 99 7.35 9.25 -1.85
CA LEU A 99 6.22 8.85 -2.67
C LEU A 99 4.91 9.54 -2.24
N LEU A 100 4.63 9.55 -0.93
CA LEU A 100 3.41 10.16 -0.40
C LEU A 100 3.41 11.70 -0.53
N GLN A 101 4.58 12.34 -0.47
CA GLN A 101 4.74 13.77 -0.77
C GLN A 101 4.40 14.06 -2.23
N GLN A 102 4.93 13.27 -3.18
CA GLN A 102 4.63 13.39 -4.61
C GLN A 102 3.14 13.23 -4.93
N LEU A 103 2.47 12.32 -4.21
CA LEU A 103 1.03 12.08 -4.36
C LEU A 103 0.15 13.10 -3.60
N GLY A 104 0.73 14.00 -2.80
CA GLY A 104 -0.03 14.90 -1.94
C GLY A 104 -0.82 14.20 -0.84
N GLN A 105 -0.36 13.03 -0.41
CA GLN A 105 -1.04 12.14 0.55
C GLN A 105 -0.17 11.85 1.79
N PRO A 106 0.27 12.85 2.57
CA PRO A 106 1.11 12.60 3.74
C PRO A 106 0.39 11.71 4.76
N LEU A 107 1.16 10.97 5.56
CA LEU A 107 0.63 10.14 6.65
C LEU A 107 -0.02 11.00 7.74
N ASP A 108 -1.12 10.52 8.29
CA ASP A 108 -1.79 11.13 9.43
C ASP A 108 -1.25 10.57 10.76
N VAL A 109 -0.93 9.27 10.80
CA VAL A 109 -0.47 8.59 12.01
C VAL A 109 0.23 7.26 11.68
N VAL A 110 1.19 6.91 12.53
CA VAL A 110 1.85 5.60 12.57
C VAL A 110 1.59 5.00 13.95
N VAL A 111 1.00 3.81 13.99
CA VAL A 111 0.69 3.13 15.25
C VAL A 111 1.57 1.91 15.43
N LEU A 112 2.37 1.90 16.49
CA LEU A 112 3.17 0.77 16.91
C LEU A 112 2.38 -0.11 17.88
N MET A 113 2.10 -1.34 17.45
CA MET A 113 1.42 -2.36 18.24
C MET A 113 2.44 -3.19 18.98
N GLN A 114 2.53 -3.00 20.31
CA GLN A 114 3.47 -3.69 21.21
C GLN A 114 2.81 -4.95 21.78
N VAL A 115 3.57 -6.05 21.81
CA VAL A 115 3.16 -7.36 22.33
C VAL A 115 4.39 -8.06 22.88
N ASP A 116 4.26 -8.81 23.96
CA ASP A 116 5.34 -9.61 24.52
C ASP A 116 5.75 -10.76 23.57
N ASN A 117 7.02 -11.12 23.62
CA ASN A 117 7.59 -12.11 22.70
C ASN A 117 6.95 -13.50 22.84
N ASP A 118 6.67 -13.95 24.07
CA ASP A 118 6.04 -15.25 24.31
C ASP A 118 4.63 -15.33 23.71
N GLU A 119 3.87 -14.23 23.84
CA GLU A 119 2.54 -14.15 23.23
C GLU A 119 2.62 -14.09 21.70
N LEU A 120 3.68 -13.48 21.12
CA LEU A 120 3.90 -13.46 19.67
C LEU A 120 4.11 -14.86 19.10
N VAL A 121 4.98 -15.66 19.71
CA VAL A 121 5.24 -17.04 19.30
C VAL A 121 3.95 -17.87 19.36
N ARG A 122 3.20 -17.78 20.44
CA ARG A 122 1.90 -18.44 20.60
C ARG A 122 0.90 -18.02 19.52
N ARG A 123 0.79 -16.72 19.25
CA ARG A 123 -0.13 -16.20 18.24
C ARG A 123 0.23 -16.64 16.82
N ILE A 124 1.51 -16.64 16.48
CA ILE A 124 1.96 -17.05 15.14
C ILE A 124 1.76 -18.56 14.96
N GLY A 125 2.16 -19.37 15.93
CA GLY A 125 1.97 -20.84 15.88
C GLY A 125 0.49 -21.24 15.79
N GLY A 126 -0.39 -20.50 16.48
CA GLY A 126 -1.84 -20.71 16.42
C GLY A 126 -2.55 -20.15 15.19
N ARG A 127 -1.85 -19.37 14.35
CA ARG A 127 -2.46 -18.72 13.20
C ARG A 127 -2.92 -19.73 12.13
N ARG A 128 -4.14 -19.52 11.63
CA ARG A 128 -4.71 -20.26 10.50
C ARG A 128 -5.31 -19.28 9.52
N THR A 129 -5.22 -19.58 8.24
CA THR A 129 -5.78 -18.74 7.17
C THR A 129 -6.74 -19.58 6.33
N CYS A 130 -7.90 -19.04 6.01
CA CYS A 130 -8.82 -19.72 5.10
C CYS A 130 -8.31 -19.61 3.66
N ARG A 131 -8.15 -20.75 2.95
CA ARG A 131 -7.68 -20.78 1.55
C ARG A 131 -8.61 -20.02 0.62
N ASN A 132 -9.90 -20.04 0.89
CA ASN A 132 -10.91 -19.51 0.00
C ASN A 132 -11.09 -17.99 0.16
N CYS A 133 -11.29 -17.49 1.39
CA CYS A 133 -11.59 -16.07 1.63
C CYS A 133 -10.40 -15.27 2.17
N GLY A 134 -9.28 -15.90 2.53
CA GLY A 134 -8.10 -15.24 3.07
C GLY A 134 -8.24 -14.78 4.54
N ARG A 135 -9.40 -14.98 5.17
CA ARG A 135 -9.63 -14.59 6.56
C ARG A 135 -8.67 -15.33 7.50
N VAL A 136 -8.15 -14.60 8.47
CA VAL A 136 -7.19 -15.11 9.44
C VAL A 136 -7.89 -15.41 10.75
N PHE A 137 -7.64 -16.61 11.29
CA PHE A 137 -8.11 -17.11 12.57
C PHE A 137 -6.92 -17.49 13.44
N ASN A 138 -7.18 -17.73 14.73
CA ASN A 138 -6.18 -18.25 15.64
C ASN A 138 -6.82 -19.35 16.50
N VAL A 139 -6.20 -20.52 16.53
CA VAL A 139 -6.74 -21.68 17.26
C VAL A 139 -6.84 -21.48 18.78
N PHE A 140 -6.04 -20.54 19.33
CA PHE A 140 -6.01 -20.28 20.77
C PHE A 140 -6.83 -19.05 21.20
N THR A 141 -6.85 -17.99 20.34
CA THR A 141 -7.40 -16.68 20.75
C THR A 141 -8.64 -16.25 19.98
N SER A 142 -8.83 -16.77 18.76
CA SER A 142 -9.96 -16.41 17.89
C SER A 142 -10.24 -17.51 16.85
N PRO A 143 -10.67 -18.72 17.27
CA PRO A 143 -11.10 -19.76 16.35
C PRO A 143 -12.35 -19.32 15.58
N PRO A 144 -12.69 -19.96 14.44
CA PRO A 144 -14.00 -19.76 13.81
C PRO A 144 -15.13 -20.04 14.82
N ALA A 145 -16.16 -19.21 14.80
CA ALA A 145 -17.34 -19.46 15.64
C ALA A 145 -18.05 -20.77 15.23
N PRO A 146 -18.69 -21.48 16.16
CA PRO A 146 -19.49 -22.65 15.81
C PRO A 146 -20.50 -22.32 14.72
N GLY A 147 -20.47 -23.07 13.60
CA GLY A 147 -21.36 -22.83 12.45
C GLY A 147 -20.96 -21.66 11.53
N GLU A 148 -19.85 -21.01 11.79
CA GLU A 148 -19.34 -19.94 10.91
C GLU A 148 -18.92 -20.50 9.56
N THR A 149 -19.44 -19.90 8.48
CA THR A 149 -19.17 -20.32 7.11
C THR A 149 -18.30 -19.31 6.36
N CYS A 150 -17.53 -19.80 5.41
CA CYS A 150 -16.72 -18.98 4.53
C CYS A 150 -17.63 -18.17 3.59
N PRO A 151 -17.53 -16.83 3.56
CA PRO A 151 -18.41 -15.99 2.74
C PRO A 151 -18.23 -16.20 1.23
N LYS A 152 -17.12 -16.83 0.80
CA LYS A 152 -16.88 -17.14 -0.62
C LYS A 152 -17.44 -18.48 -1.06
N THR A 153 -17.58 -19.45 -0.16
CA THR A 153 -18.01 -20.82 -0.52
C THR A 153 -19.32 -21.24 0.13
N GLY A 154 -19.78 -20.52 1.16
CA GLY A 154 -20.93 -20.91 1.96
C GLY A 154 -20.70 -22.14 2.86
N SER A 155 -19.53 -22.78 2.77
CA SER A 155 -19.15 -23.97 3.54
C SER A 155 -18.24 -23.59 4.72
N ALA A 156 -17.87 -24.55 5.57
CA ALA A 156 -16.88 -24.35 6.61
C ALA A 156 -15.56 -23.78 6.05
N HIS A 157 -14.83 -23.03 6.86
CA HIS A 157 -13.55 -22.48 6.46
C HIS A 157 -12.49 -23.57 6.22
N ASP A 158 -11.87 -23.60 5.03
CA ASP A 158 -10.71 -24.44 4.73
C ASP A 158 -9.45 -23.78 5.31
N LEU A 159 -9.10 -24.15 6.54
CA LEU A 159 -8.03 -23.53 7.30
C LEU A 159 -6.68 -24.22 7.06
N PHE A 160 -5.65 -23.43 6.77
CA PHE A 160 -4.27 -23.90 6.67
C PHE A 160 -3.31 -23.01 7.47
N GLN A 161 -2.20 -23.58 7.90
CA GLN A 161 -1.07 -22.84 8.46
C GLN A 161 -0.19 -22.33 7.33
N ARG A 162 0.24 -21.08 7.41
CA ARG A 162 1.15 -20.50 6.41
C ARG A 162 2.52 -21.17 6.50
N PRO A 163 3.25 -21.34 5.36
CA PRO A 163 4.60 -21.93 5.39
C PRO A 163 5.58 -21.14 6.26
N ASP A 164 5.40 -19.83 6.38
CA ASP A 164 6.23 -18.92 7.17
C ASP A 164 5.83 -18.85 8.66
N ASP A 165 4.91 -19.69 9.13
CA ASP A 165 4.45 -19.75 10.53
C ASP A 165 4.99 -20.97 11.31
N ASN A 166 6.03 -21.63 10.79
CA ASN A 166 6.77 -22.65 11.52
C ASN A 166 7.73 -21.99 12.55
N GLU A 167 8.07 -22.70 13.61
CA GLU A 167 8.81 -22.17 14.75
C GLU A 167 10.17 -21.58 14.37
N ALA A 168 10.95 -22.26 13.52
CA ALA A 168 12.25 -21.77 13.06
C ALA A 168 12.13 -20.47 12.29
N THR A 169 11.20 -20.41 11.33
CA THR A 169 10.95 -19.19 10.53
C THR A 169 10.39 -18.05 11.39
N VAL A 170 9.62 -18.35 12.43
CA VAL A 170 9.11 -17.34 13.38
C VAL A 170 10.26 -16.64 14.09
N ALA A 171 11.23 -17.40 14.59
CA ALA A 171 12.43 -16.84 15.25
C ALA A 171 13.22 -15.92 14.29
N ASP A 172 13.44 -16.35 13.04
CA ASP A 172 14.11 -15.52 12.04
C ASP A 172 13.33 -14.23 11.73
N ARG A 173 12.01 -14.31 11.63
CA ARG A 173 11.15 -13.14 11.40
C ARG A 173 11.20 -12.14 12.54
N LEU A 174 11.23 -12.60 13.79
CA LEU A 174 11.36 -11.73 14.96
C LEU A 174 12.75 -11.06 14.96
N LYS A 175 13.82 -11.82 14.68
CA LYS A 175 15.18 -11.26 14.56
C LYS A 175 15.24 -10.19 13.45
N VAL A 176 14.72 -10.47 12.27
CA VAL A 176 14.65 -9.49 11.16
C VAL A 176 13.83 -8.27 11.54
N TYR A 177 12.74 -8.44 12.30
CA TYR A 177 11.95 -7.33 12.80
C TYR A 177 12.78 -6.46 13.76
N ASP A 178 13.48 -7.03 14.72
CA ASP A 178 14.27 -6.28 15.70
C ASP A 178 15.41 -5.51 15.03
N GLU A 179 16.11 -6.14 14.08
CA GLU A 179 17.25 -5.53 13.39
C GLU A 179 16.84 -4.45 12.38
N LYS A 180 15.77 -4.66 11.62
CA LYS A 180 15.43 -3.84 10.45
C LYS A 180 14.23 -2.93 10.68
N THR A 181 13.21 -3.41 11.41
CA THR A 181 11.90 -2.73 11.49
C THR A 181 11.75 -1.96 12.80
N SER A 182 12.28 -2.46 13.90
CA SER A 182 12.22 -1.77 15.19
C SER A 182 12.76 -0.33 15.15
N PRO A 183 13.85 0.00 14.40
CA PRO A 183 14.34 1.37 14.28
C PRO A 183 13.35 2.36 13.67
N LEU A 184 12.31 1.89 12.97
CA LEU A 184 11.24 2.74 12.45
C LEU A 184 10.46 3.47 13.55
N ALA A 185 10.44 2.93 14.76
CA ALA A 185 9.78 3.59 15.88
C ALA A 185 10.41 4.97 16.14
N GLN A 186 11.75 5.03 16.22
CA GLN A 186 12.46 6.31 16.38
C GLN A 186 12.27 7.23 15.17
N PHE A 187 12.38 6.69 13.95
CA PHE A 187 12.18 7.46 12.72
C PHE A 187 10.84 8.20 12.68
N TYR A 188 9.75 7.55 13.09
CA TYR A 188 8.42 8.17 13.10
C TYR A 188 8.13 8.97 14.38
N GLU A 189 8.83 8.68 15.49
CA GLU A 189 8.77 9.49 16.71
C GLU A 189 9.36 10.88 16.47
N ASP A 190 10.53 10.97 15.84
CA ASP A 190 11.19 12.23 15.48
C ASP A 190 10.31 13.10 14.57
N ARG A 191 9.43 12.48 13.80
CA ARG A 191 8.44 13.16 12.94
C ARG A 191 7.12 13.49 13.65
N GLY A 192 6.98 13.12 14.93
CA GLY A 192 5.78 13.35 15.73
C GLY A 192 4.55 12.55 15.26
N LEU A 193 4.76 11.53 14.40
CA LEU A 193 3.71 10.70 13.82
C LEU A 193 3.44 9.44 14.65
N LEU A 194 4.41 8.96 15.45
CA LEU A 194 4.31 7.70 16.18
C LEU A 194 3.30 7.78 17.33
N ARG A 195 2.53 6.70 17.47
CA ARG A 195 1.70 6.40 18.65
C ARG A 195 1.91 4.94 19.01
N ARG A 196 1.98 4.63 20.32
CA ARG A 196 2.19 3.27 20.82
C ARG A 196 0.91 2.77 21.48
N ILE A 197 0.56 1.52 21.24
CA ILE A 197 -0.53 0.82 21.92
C ILE A 197 -0.06 -0.56 22.36
N TYR A 198 -0.53 -1.03 23.51
CA TYR A 198 -0.40 -2.42 23.90
C TYR A 198 -1.49 -3.23 23.19
N ALA A 199 -1.05 -4.23 22.40
CA ALA A 199 -1.92 -5.05 21.55
C ALA A 199 -2.17 -6.44 22.17
N GLU A 200 -2.30 -6.47 23.50
CA GLU A 200 -2.61 -7.63 24.31
C GLU A 200 -4.00 -7.53 24.93
N GLY A 201 -4.56 -8.71 25.24
CA GLY A 201 -5.91 -8.86 25.81
C GLY A 201 -6.97 -9.14 24.74
N ALA A 202 -8.23 -8.95 25.11
CA ALA A 202 -9.36 -9.21 24.23
C ALA A 202 -9.33 -8.30 22.99
N LEU A 203 -9.76 -8.85 21.88
CA LEU A 203 -9.72 -8.20 20.57
C LEU A 203 -10.40 -6.82 20.56
N ASP A 204 -11.55 -6.70 21.25
CA ASP A 204 -12.30 -5.44 21.35
C ASP A 204 -11.57 -4.37 22.17
N VAL A 205 -10.84 -4.79 23.22
CA VAL A 205 -10.03 -3.88 24.02
C VAL A 205 -8.89 -3.28 23.21
N VAL A 206 -8.22 -4.10 22.40
CA VAL A 206 -7.16 -3.63 21.50
C VAL A 206 -7.73 -2.69 20.45
N THR A 207 -8.89 -3.03 19.88
CA THR A 207 -9.59 -2.15 18.91
C THR A 207 -9.93 -0.81 19.53
N ALA A 208 -10.48 -0.78 20.74
CA ALA A 208 -10.83 0.46 21.45
C ALA A 208 -9.59 1.34 21.72
N ARG A 209 -8.46 0.74 22.11
CA ARG A 209 -7.18 1.47 22.29
C ARG A 209 -6.72 2.09 20.96
N LEU A 210 -6.82 1.35 19.87
CA LEU A 210 -6.45 1.80 18.53
C LEU A 210 -7.35 2.96 18.08
N GLU A 211 -8.67 2.82 18.17
CA GLU A 211 -9.64 3.86 17.80
C GLU A 211 -9.46 5.16 18.61
N LYS A 212 -9.16 5.07 19.90
CA LYS A 212 -8.82 6.23 20.73
C LYS A 212 -7.64 7.01 20.17
N VAL A 213 -6.58 6.31 19.79
CA VAL A 213 -5.37 6.92 19.21
C VAL A 213 -5.66 7.54 17.85
N LEU A 214 -6.42 6.86 17.00
CA LEU A 214 -6.78 7.34 15.67
C LEU A 214 -7.68 8.58 15.73
N SER A 215 -8.64 8.59 16.63
CA SER A 215 -9.52 9.76 16.86
C SER A 215 -8.73 11.00 17.31
N ALA A 216 -7.74 10.82 18.20
CA ALA A 216 -6.85 11.90 18.63
C ALA A 216 -5.98 12.42 17.47
N ALA A 217 -5.45 11.52 16.62
CA ALA A 217 -4.68 11.90 15.44
C ALA A 217 -5.52 12.65 14.41
N ALA A 218 -6.75 12.21 14.15
CA ALA A 218 -7.68 12.87 13.22
C ALA A 218 -7.97 14.32 13.64
N LYS A 219 -8.24 14.57 14.93
CA LYS A 219 -8.44 15.92 15.48
C LYS A 219 -7.21 16.80 15.26
N LYS A 220 -5.98 16.27 15.45
CA LYS A 220 -4.74 17.00 15.22
C LYS A 220 -4.52 17.34 13.75
N SER A 221 -4.79 16.41 12.84
CA SER A 221 -4.70 16.63 11.38
C SER A 221 -5.71 17.68 10.91
N ALA A 222 -6.95 17.64 11.40
CA ALA A 222 -7.98 18.62 11.08
C ALA A 222 -7.61 20.04 11.59
N ALA A 223 -7.07 20.16 12.80
CA ALA A 223 -6.61 21.42 13.35
C ALA A 223 -5.44 22.01 12.51
N LYS A 224 -4.48 21.19 12.08
CA LYS A 224 -3.37 21.62 11.23
C LYS A 224 -3.85 22.15 9.87
N LEU A 225 -4.83 21.48 9.24
CA LEU A 225 -5.44 21.92 7.98
C LEU A 225 -6.23 23.23 8.14
N ALA A 226 -6.88 23.45 9.27
CA ALA A 226 -7.61 24.70 9.55
C ALA A 226 -6.66 25.89 9.67
N VAL A 227 -5.50 25.72 10.30
CA VAL A 227 -4.48 26.79 10.43
C VAL A 227 -3.87 27.16 9.08
N THR A 228 -3.62 26.18 8.21
CA THR A 228 -3.06 26.45 6.86
C THR A 228 -4.08 27.03 5.88
N ARG A 229 -5.38 26.94 6.18
CA ARG A 229 -6.47 27.53 5.38
C ARG A 229 -6.94 28.89 5.87
N ALA A 230 -6.39 29.40 6.98
CA ALA A 230 -6.70 30.77 7.42
C ALA A 230 -6.27 31.74 6.32
N PRO A 231 -7.15 32.63 5.79
CA PRO A 231 -6.77 33.54 4.74
C PRO A 231 -5.69 34.48 5.27
N GLU A 232 -4.58 34.51 4.56
CA GLU A 232 -3.54 35.54 4.76
C GLU A 232 -4.23 36.92 4.74
N LYS A 233 -4.20 37.62 5.86
CA LYS A 233 -4.79 38.94 5.95
C LYS A 233 -4.15 39.78 4.85
N ALA A 234 -4.95 40.17 3.86
CA ALA A 234 -4.54 41.06 2.79
C ALA A 234 -3.87 42.30 3.41
N PRO A 235 -2.69 42.71 2.91
CA PRO A 235 -2.02 43.90 3.44
C PRO A 235 -2.94 45.11 3.31
N ALA A 236 -3.13 45.85 4.41
CA ALA A 236 -3.93 47.02 4.48
C ALA A 236 -3.55 48.03 3.40
N ARG A 237 -4.43 48.26 2.43
CA ARG A 237 -4.27 49.31 1.41
C ARG A 237 -4.13 50.65 2.09
N LYS A 238 -2.92 51.18 2.18
CA LYS A 238 -2.71 52.59 2.53
C LYS A 238 -3.43 53.46 1.49
N LYS A 239 -4.44 54.24 1.96
CA LYS A 239 -5.12 55.26 1.17
C LYS A 239 -4.10 56.32 0.78
N VAL A 240 -3.62 56.30 -0.46
CA VAL A 240 -2.90 57.43 -1.04
C VAL A 240 -3.91 58.42 -1.59
N ALA A 241 -3.91 59.61 -1.05
CA ALA A 241 -4.81 60.73 -1.41
C ALA A 241 -4.56 61.11 -2.90
N ARG A 242 -5.62 61.09 -3.68
CA ARG A 242 -5.67 61.58 -5.06
C ARG A 242 -5.57 63.10 -5.03
N LYS A 243 -4.46 63.67 -5.53
CA LYS A 243 -4.40 65.03 -6.05
C LYS A 243 -4.71 65.00 -7.56
N ALA A 244 -5.75 65.73 -7.91
CA ALA A 244 -6.18 65.93 -9.30
C ALA A 244 -5.21 66.83 -10.07
N ALA A 245 -4.85 66.46 -11.28
CA ALA A 245 -4.32 67.38 -12.28
C ALA A 245 -4.80 66.98 -13.69
N LYS A 246 -5.21 68.00 -14.40
CA LYS A 246 -5.93 68.06 -15.68
C LYS A 246 -5.16 67.48 -16.88
N LYS A 247 -6.01 67.01 -17.84
CA LYS A 247 -5.65 66.63 -19.25
C LYS A 247 -4.84 67.69 -20.01
N PRO A 248 -4.16 67.33 -21.14
CA PRO A 248 -4.91 67.23 -22.38
C PRO A 248 -4.55 66.03 -23.29
N ALA A 249 -5.48 65.79 -24.21
CA ALA A 249 -5.46 64.75 -25.24
C ALA A 249 -4.49 65.08 -26.37
N LYS A 250 -3.90 63.99 -26.99
CA LYS A 250 -3.52 64.02 -28.42
C LYS A 250 -3.67 62.60 -29.02
N LYS A 251 -4.34 62.60 -30.17
CA LYS A 251 -4.56 61.53 -31.14
C LYS A 251 -3.25 60.95 -31.64
N VAL A 252 -3.21 59.71 -32.06
CA VAL A 252 -2.93 59.29 -33.45
C VAL A 252 -2.59 57.76 -33.50
N ALA A 253 -3.40 57.09 -34.25
CA ALA A 253 -3.23 56.11 -35.34
C ALA A 253 -2.82 54.65 -35.04
N LYS A 254 -3.70 53.80 -35.48
CA LYS A 254 -3.64 52.47 -36.11
C LYS A 254 -2.25 52.04 -36.60
N LYS A 255 -1.87 50.82 -36.28
CA LYS A 255 -1.37 49.86 -37.24
C LYS A 255 -1.66 48.42 -36.80
N ALA A 256 -2.39 47.73 -37.64
CA ALA A 256 -2.58 46.29 -37.61
C ALA A 256 -1.31 45.61 -38.16
N ALA A 257 -0.98 44.41 -37.69
CA ALA A 257 -0.73 43.25 -38.53
C ALA A 257 0.10 42.17 -37.79
N LYS A 258 -0.44 40.98 -37.89
CA LYS A 258 0.11 39.67 -38.22
C LYS A 258 0.60 38.77 -37.08
N LYS A 259 -0.27 37.80 -36.82
CA LYS A 259 0.13 36.44 -36.40
C LYS A 259 1.04 35.81 -37.50
N PRO A 260 1.91 34.88 -37.07
CA PRO A 260 1.71 33.56 -37.68
C PRO A 260 1.71 32.39 -36.69
N ALA A 261 0.97 31.40 -37.10
CA ALA A 261 0.76 30.10 -36.51
C ALA A 261 2.03 29.23 -36.50
N LYS A 262 2.28 28.51 -35.39
CA LYS A 262 3.07 27.28 -35.37
C LYS A 262 2.37 26.26 -34.48
N LYS A 263 1.42 25.54 -35.07
CA LYS A 263 0.86 24.28 -34.56
C LYS A 263 0.65 23.37 -35.80
N ALA A 264 1.68 22.64 -36.19
CA ALA A 264 1.53 21.50 -37.13
C ALA A 264 2.83 20.70 -37.31
N ALA A 265 3.49 20.25 -36.25
CA ALA A 265 4.63 19.34 -36.39
C ALA A 265 4.61 18.11 -35.47
N TYR A 266 3.60 17.93 -34.61
CA TYR A 266 3.61 16.81 -33.64
C TYR A 266 2.63 15.66 -33.99
N ARG A 267 1.99 15.67 -35.14
CA ARG A 267 1.01 14.63 -35.52
C ARG A 267 1.47 13.63 -36.59
N LYS A 268 2.70 13.69 -37.08
CA LYS A 268 3.22 12.77 -38.11
C LYS A 268 4.14 11.65 -37.60
N SER A 269 4.64 11.67 -36.38
CA SER A 269 5.53 10.62 -35.88
C SER A 269 4.82 9.43 -35.22
N ALA A 270 3.58 9.59 -34.75
CA ALA A 270 2.81 8.50 -34.12
C ALA A 270 2.20 7.46 -35.08
N ARG A 271 2.12 7.77 -36.39
CA ARG A 271 1.49 6.88 -37.38
C ARG A 271 2.47 5.93 -38.07
N ALA A 272 3.78 6.18 -37.96
CA ALA A 272 4.82 5.36 -38.57
C ALA A 272 5.24 4.15 -37.73
N VAL A 273 5.06 4.21 -36.39
CA VAL A 273 5.41 3.12 -35.49
C VAL A 273 4.35 2.02 -35.47
N ALA A 274 3.08 2.36 -35.58
CA ALA A 274 1.97 1.38 -35.60
C ALA A 274 1.93 0.46 -36.81
N LYS A 275 2.50 0.88 -37.95
CA LYS A 275 2.53 0.05 -39.17
C LYS A 275 3.67 -0.97 -39.22
N ARG A 276 4.66 -0.87 -38.33
CA ARG A 276 5.83 -1.77 -38.34
C ARG A 276 5.64 -2.98 -37.44
N VAL A 277 4.70 -2.93 -36.49
CA VAL A 277 4.41 -4.04 -35.54
C VAL A 277 3.41 -5.05 -36.16
N ALA A 278 2.50 -4.60 -37.05
CA ALA A 278 1.49 -5.47 -37.66
C ALA A 278 2.00 -6.38 -38.78
N ARG A 279 3.27 -6.25 -39.24
CA ARG A 279 3.84 -7.07 -40.32
C ARG A 279 4.73 -8.23 -39.85
N LYS A 280 4.90 -8.45 -38.56
CA LYS A 280 5.76 -9.54 -38.04
C LYS A 280 5.02 -10.74 -37.43
N THR A 281 3.71 -10.76 -37.44
CA THR A 281 2.93 -11.86 -36.84
C THR A 281 2.22 -12.80 -37.84
N ASN A 282 2.54 -12.74 -39.14
CA ASN A 282 1.99 -13.68 -40.11
C ASN A 282 3.09 -14.42 -40.85
N LYS A 283 3.76 -15.36 -40.18
CA LYS A 283 4.48 -16.48 -40.80
C LYS A 283 4.42 -17.68 -39.88
N ALA A 284 3.45 -18.52 -40.10
CA ALA A 284 3.41 -19.88 -39.60
C ALA A 284 4.33 -20.78 -40.46
N PRO A 285 5.06 -21.73 -39.88
CA PRO A 285 5.59 -22.85 -40.65
C PRO A 285 4.74 -24.10 -40.49
N ALA A 286 4.62 -24.76 -41.64
CA ALA A 286 3.81 -25.89 -41.95
C ALA A 286 4.26 -27.20 -41.21
N ARG A 287 3.29 -28.07 -41.13
CA ARG A 287 3.24 -29.48 -40.79
C ARG A 287 4.51 -30.27 -41.21
N ARG A 288 4.99 -31.12 -40.31
CA ARG A 288 5.61 -32.40 -40.69
C ARG A 288 4.91 -33.53 -39.93
N ARG A 289 4.12 -34.30 -40.69
CA ARG A 289 3.65 -35.67 -40.36
C ARG A 289 4.75 -36.65 -40.73
N GLN A 290 4.74 -37.78 -40.07
CA GLN A 290 5.31 -39.12 -40.30
C GLN A 290 6.18 -39.56 -39.11
N ALA A 291 6.14 -40.77 -38.56
CA ALA A 291 5.50 -41.99 -39.01
C ALA A 291 5.40 -42.93 -37.79
N ALA A 292 4.47 -43.83 -37.84
CA ALA A 292 4.26 -44.96 -36.96
C ALA A 292 5.44 -45.95 -36.97
N GLY A 293 5.73 -46.58 -35.82
CA GLY A 293 6.66 -47.68 -35.68
C GLY A 293 6.25 -48.58 -34.51
N ARG A 294 5.64 -49.64 -34.83
CA ARG A 294 5.19 -50.86 -34.19
C ARG A 294 6.38 -51.73 -33.72
N ALA A 295 6.36 -52.25 -32.51
CA ALA A 295 6.90 -53.53 -32.06
C ALA A 295 6.46 -53.76 -30.65
N ARG A 296 5.54 -54.65 -30.34
CA ARG A 296 5.50 -56.12 -30.17
C ARG A 296 6.43 -56.64 -29.06
N ARG A 297 5.74 -57.08 -27.94
CA ARG A 297 5.86 -58.35 -27.18
C ARG A 297 7.25 -58.87 -26.78
N HIS A 298 7.40 -59.12 -25.52
CA HIS A 298 7.57 -60.40 -24.77
C HIS A 298 8.17 -60.06 -23.37
N ARG A 299 7.71 -60.50 -22.41
CA ARG A 299 7.36 -61.53 -21.40
C ARG A 299 6.95 -60.87 -20.11
#